data_d1d30768975f3cc29168c7afb65f1bf9
#
_entry.id   d1d30768975f3cc29168c7afb65f1bf9
#
_cell.length_a   1.000
_cell.length_b   1.000
_cell.length_c   1.000
_cell.angle_alpha   90.00
_cell.angle_beta   90.00
_cell.angle_gamma   90.00
#
_symmetry.space_group_name_H-M   'P 1'
#
loop_
_entity.id
_entity.type
_entity.pdbx_description
1 polymer ?
#
loop_
_entity_poly.entity_id
_entity_poly.type
_entity_poly.pdbx_seq_one_letter_code
_entity_poly.pdbx_strand_id
1 'polypeptide(L)'
;ASVDPVSGELLPVVNVQLLHLHVGVDAAREPAMHLALAGGASDLIAAAIADIGIEPGGMDTPISVDADLGRPWRHRFDAKSLVLEERMLQAAAYVVCAYLTGMRDCEVQAMRRGCLTLARSEDGTVSRHRVRSTAYKGKGARGASAEWVTIEPVAHAIGVLEQLTRRAAVA
;
A
#
# COMPACT_ATOMS: atom_id res chain seq x y z
N ALA A 1 -20.16 2.97 6.50
CA ALA A 1 -20.58 3.64 7.75
C ALA A 1 -22.10 3.69 7.81
N SER A 2 -22.66 3.42 8.97
CA SER A 2 -24.09 3.61 9.21
C SER A 2 -24.33 5.06 9.59
N VAL A 3 -25.38 5.68 9.05
CA VAL A 3 -25.73 7.07 9.32
C VAL A 3 -27.04 7.08 10.09
N ASP A 4 -27.12 7.84 11.16
CA ASP A 4 -28.37 8.10 11.87
C ASP A 4 -29.37 8.77 10.93
N PRO A 5 -30.54 8.16 10.68
CA PRO A 5 -31.52 8.71 9.74
C PRO A 5 -32.16 10.03 10.21
N VAL A 6 -32.00 10.40 11.49
CA VAL A 6 -32.60 11.59 12.08
C VAL A 6 -31.59 12.72 12.19
N SER A 7 -30.39 12.45 12.72
CA SER A 7 -29.34 13.45 12.94
C SER A 7 -28.39 13.62 11.76
N GLY A 8 -28.29 12.62 10.87
CA GLY A 8 -27.29 12.58 9.79
C GLY A 8 -25.87 12.32 10.29
N GLU A 9 -25.69 12.03 11.57
CA GLU A 9 -24.38 11.72 12.14
C GLU A 9 -23.94 10.28 11.81
N LEU A 10 -22.63 10.09 11.69
CA LEU A 10 -22.03 8.77 11.52
C LEU A 10 -22.12 7.98 12.83
N LEU A 11 -22.85 6.87 12.78
CA LEU A 11 -22.94 5.95 13.91
C LEU A 11 -21.67 5.11 14.02
N PRO A 12 -21.15 4.88 15.23
CA PRO A 12 -20.07 3.93 15.45
C PRO A 12 -20.53 2.53 15.08
N VAL A 13 -19.72 1.84 14.25
CA VAL A 13 -20.01 0.48 13.81
C VAL A 13 -18.71 -0.33 13.74
N VAL A 14 -18.82 -1.64 14.00
CA VAL A 14 -17.67 -2.54 13.89
C VAL A 14 -17.47 -2.94 12.44
N ASN A 15 -16.31 -2.57 11.87
CA ASN A 15 -15.88 -3.10 10.60
C ASN A 15 -15.07 -4.39 10.81
N VAL A 16 -15.74 -5.53 10.71
CA VAL A 16 -15.15 -6.86 10.95
C VAL A 16 -13.97 -7.14 10.00
N GLN A 17 -14.01 -6.62 8.77
CA GLN A 17 -12.94 -6.83 7.80
C GLN A 17 -11.68 -6.00 8.15
N LEU A 18 -11.86 -4.76 8.59
CA LEU A 18 -10.76 -3.93 9.09
C LEU A 18 -10.16 -4.49 10.37
N LEU A 19 -10.98 -5.07 11.22
CA LEU A 19 -10.52 -5.71 12.44
C LEU A 19 -9.59 -6.89 12.14
N HIS A 20 -9.90 -7.72 11.13
CA HIS A 20 -9.03 -8.80 10.68
C HIS A 20 -7.68 -8.28 10.16
N LEU A 21 -7.65 -7.17 9.45
CA LEU A 21 -6.41 -6.53 8.99
C LEU A 21 -5.59 -5.96 10.15
N HIS A 22 -6.25 -5.42 11.16
CA HIS A 22 -5.60 -4.79 12.31
C HIS A 22 -4.98 -5.82 13.26
N VAL A 23 -5.59 -6.97 13.41
CA VAL A 23 -5.10 -8.08 14.26
C VAL A 23 -3.98 -8.87 13.57
N GLY A 24 -3.65 -8.56 12.31
CA GLY A 24 -2.55 -9.23 11.59
C GLY A 24 -2.80 -10.70 11.27
N VAL A 25 -4.03 -11.13 11.30
CA VAL A 25 -4.42 -12.53 11.02
C VAL A 25 -4.37 -12.75 9.51
N ASP A 26 -3.28 -13.32 9.04
CA ASP A 26 -3.17 -13.81 7.66
C ASP A 26 -4.03 -15.09 7.53
N ALA A 27 -5.25 -14.91 7.05
CA ALA A 27 -6.26 -15.97 6.90
C ALA A 27 -5.81 -17.16 6.04
N ALA A 28 -4.68 -17.03 5.33
CA ALA A 28 -4.17 -18.05 4.43
C ALA A 28 -3.17 -19.01 5.09
N ARG A 29 -2.60 -18.67 6.25
CA ARG A 29 -1.43 -19.40 6.78
C ARG A 29 -1.69 -20.47 7.83
N GLU A 30 -2.67 -20.32 8.72
CA GLU A 30 -2.95 -21.37 9.72
C GLU A 30 -4.39 -21.38 10.24
N PRO A 31 -5.25 -22.29 9.75
CA PRO A 31 -6.63 -22.41 10.23
C PRO A 31 -6.76 -22.68 11.75
N ALA A 32 -5.78 -23.35 12.35
CA ALA A 32 -5.82 -23.70 13.78
C ALA A 32 -5.52 -22.50 14.70
N MET A 33 -4.60 -21.62 14.29
CA MET A 33 -4.31 -20.38 15.03
C MET A 33 -5.47 -19.39 14.91
N HIS A 34 -6.17 -19.41 13.79
CA HIS A 34 -7.41 -18.66 13.58
C HIS A 34 -8.49 -19.03 14.59
N LEU A 35 -8.68 -20.33 14.88
CA LEU A 35 -9.66 -20.77 15.87
C LEU A 35 -9.26 -20.41 17.31
N ALA A 36 -7.99 -20.49 17.65
CA ALA A 36 -7.50 -20.19 19.00
C ALA A 36 -7.54 -18.68 19.31
N LEU A 37 -7.18 -17.82 18.35
CA LEU A 37 -7.29 -16.37 18.46
C LEU A 37 -8.76 -15.91 18.38
N ALA A 38 -9.59 -16.60 17.58
CA ALA A 38 -11.02 -16.33 17.46
C ALA A 38 -11.78 -16.62 18.77
N GLY A 39 -11.37 -17.60 19.56
CA GLY A 39 -12.04 -17.94 20.82
C GLY A 39 -12.02 -16.79 21.84
N GLY A 40 -10.86 -16.16 22.08
CA GLY A 40 -10.73 -15.05 23.02
C GLY A 40 -11.22 -13.70 22.50
N ALA A 41 -11.11 -13.47 21.20
CA ALA A 41 -11.57 -12.23 20.56
C ALA A 41 -13.07 -12.28 20.19
N SER A 42 -13.65 -13.47 20.05
CA SER A 42 -15.04 -13.65 19.62
C SER A 42 -16.02 -12.98 20.55
N ASP A 43 -15.83 -13.10 21.85
CA ASP A 43 -16.74 -12.52 22.85
C ASP A 43 -16.61 -10.99 22.89
N LEU A 44 -15.41 -10.44 22.72
CA LEU A 44 -15.19 -9.00 22.62
C LEU A 44 -15.80 -8.43 21.34
N ILE A 45 -15.66 -9.14 20.23
CA ILE A 45 -16.29 -8.75 18.95
C ILE A 45 -17.80 -8.82 19.05
N ALA A 46 -18.34 -9.90 19.63
CA ALA A 46 -19.79 -10.06 19.83
C ALA A 46 -20.35 -8.95 20.73
N ALA A 47 -19.66 -8.62 21.82
CA ALA A 47 -20.04 -7.52 22.70
C ALA A 47 -20.00 -6.16 21.97
N ALA A 48 -18.96 -5.89 21.21
CA ALA A 48 -18.85 -4.66 20.42
C ALA A 48 -19.95 -4.58 19.34
N ILE A 49 -20.26 -5.68 18.67
CA ILE A 49 -21.36 -5.75 17.69
C ILE A 49 -22.70 -5.46 18.33
N ALA A 50 -22.93 -6.00 19.53
CA ALA A 50 -24.18 -5.79 20.27
C ALA A 50 -24.34 -4.33 20.73
N ASP A 51 -23.23 -3.67 21.07
CA ASP A 51 -23.21 -2.28 21.58
C ASP A 51 -23.29 -1.25 20.47
N ILE A 52 -22.48 -1.39 19.41
CA ILE A 52 -22.31 -0.35 18.38
C ILE A 52 -22.75 -0.77 16.97
N GLY A 53 -23.19 -2.01 16.79
CA GLY A 53 -23.66 -2.53 15.50
C GLY A 53 -22.54 -2.96 14.54
N ILE A 54 -22.93 -3.43 13.35
CA ILE A 54 -22.02 -3.91 12.29
C ILE A 54 -22.13 -3.02 11.05
N GLU A 55 -20.99 -2.61 10.55
CA GLU A 55 -20.93 -2.02 9.22
C GLU A 55 -21.19 -3.09 8.13
N PRO A 56 -22.16 -2.89 7.23
CA PRO A 56 -22.47 -3.85 6.17
C PRO A 56 -21.34 -3.92 5.16
N GLY A 57 -20.47 -4.90 5.37
CA GLY A 57 -19.38 -5.37 4.49
C GLY A 57 -18.54 -4.31 3.78
N GLY A 58 -17.24 -4.51 3.71
CA GLY A 58 -16.28 -3.65 3.00
C GLY A 58 -15.77 -2.46 3.80
N MET A 59 -14.80 -1.79 3.23
CA MET A 59 -14.16 -0.61 3.81
C MET A 59 -14.88 0.64 3.30
N ASP A 60 -15.24 1.53 4.19
CA ASP A 60 -15.79 2.86 3.84
C ASP A 60 -14.63 3.82 3.51
N THR A 61 -13.97 3.52 2.39
CA THR A 61 -12.86 4.33 1.89
C THR A 61 -13.35 5.15 0.71
N PRO A 62 -13.19 6.47 0.72
CA PRO A 62 -13.52 7.31 -0.43
C PRO A 62 -12.74 6.84 -1.67
N ILE A 63 -13.45 6.50 -2.72
CA ILE A 63 -12.86 6.10 -4.00
C ILE A 63 -13.01 7.25 -4.98
N SER A 64 -11.89 7.67 -5.57
CA SER A 64 -11.87 8.78 -6.53
C SER A 64 -12.71 8.42 -7.78
N VAL A 65 -13.34 9.45 -8.31
CA VAL A 65 -14.09 9.35 -9.56
C VAL A 65 -13.10 9.35 -10.72
N ASP A 66 -13.24 8.39 -11.61
CA ASP A 66 -12.55 8.38 -12.89
C ASP A 66 -13.06 9.53 -13.76
N ALA A 67 -12.15 10.37 -14.24
CA ALA A 67 -12.49 11.58 -14.97
C ALA A 67 -13.19 11.26 -16.32
N ASP A 68 -12.81 10.16 -16.97
CA ASP A 68 -13.35 9.75 -18.28
C ASP A 68 -14.69 9.03 -18.14
N LEU A 69 -14.85 8.24 -17.07
CA LEU A 69 -16.04 7.42 -16.86
C LEU A 69 -17.11 8.12 -16.01
N GLY A 70 -16.79 9.21 -15.32
CA GLY A 70 -17.70 9.94 -14.45
C GLY A 70 -18.22 9.13 -13.24
N ARG A 71 -17.56 8.03 -12.92
CA ARG A 71 -17.92 7.12 -11.82
C ARG A 71 -16.69 6.67 -11.06
N PRO A 72 -16.81 6.20 -9.80
CA PRO A 72 -15.69 5.62 -9.08
C PRO A 72 -15.05 4.50 -9.89
N TRP A 73 -13.71 4.52 -10.00
CA TRP A 73 -12.96 3.50 -10.73
C TRP A 73 -13.13 2.09 -10.10
N ARG A 74 -13.56 2.04 -8.85
CA ARG A 74 -13.93 0.83 -8.13
C ARG A 74 -15.12 1.10 -7.23
N HIS A 75 -16.00 0.13 -7.07
CA HIS A 75 -17.20 0.29 -6.25
C HIS A 75 -16.85 0.36 -4.75
N ARG A 76 -16.03 -0.57 -4.27
CA ARG A 76 -15.61 -0.66 -2.86
C ARG A 76 -14.38 -1.56 -2.69
N PHE A 77 -13.74 -1.45 -1.55
CA PHE A 77 -12.71 -2.38 -1.10
C PHE A 77 -13.26 -3.32 -0.03
N ASP A 78 -12.73 -4.53 0.00
CA ASP A 78 -12.80 -5.49 1.10
C ASP A 78 -11.39 -5.96 1.46
N ALA A 79 -11.24 -6.74 2.53
CA ALA A 79 -9.92 -7.18 3.01
C ALA A 79 -9.13 -7.96 1.94
N LYS A 80 -9.80 -8.81 1.17
CA LYS A 80 -9.15 -9.62 0.11
C LYS A 80 -8.74 -8.76 -1.08
N SER A 81 -9.65 -7.90 -1.53
CA SER A 81 -9.40 -7.03 -2.67
C SER A 81 -8.32 -6.00 -2.35
N LEU A 82 -8.25 -5.48 -1.13
CA LEU A 82 -7.20 -4.55 -0.73
C LEU A 82 -5.81 -5.17 -0.85
N VAL A 83 -5.61 -6.39 -0.33
CA VAL A 83 -4.33 -7.10 -0.43
C VAL A 83 -3.96 -7.37 -1.88
N LEU A 84 -4.93 -7.73 -2.73
CA LEU A 84 -4.70 -7.93 -4.15
C LEU A 84 -4.28 -6.62 -4.83
N GLU A 85 -4.97 -5.52 -4.56
CA GLU A 85 -4.65 -4.20 -5.11
C GLU A 85 -3.26 -3.72 -4.68
N GLU A 86 -2.89 -3.92 -3.43
CA GLU A 86 -1.52 -3.62 -2.96
C GLU A 86 -0.47 -4.38 -3.78
N ARG A 87 -0.66 -5.67 -4.00
CA ARG A 87 0.25 -6.50 -4.81
C ARG A 87 0.30 -6.04 -6.27
N MET A 88 -0.85 -5.74 -6.86
CA MET A 88 -0.93 -5.22 -8.23
C MET A 88 -0.22 -3.87 -8.36
N LEU A 89 -0.41 -2.98 -7.38
CA LEU A 89 0.24 -1.67 -7.34
C LEU A 89 1.76 -1.78 -7.17
N GLN A 90 2.23 -2.71 -6.32
CA GLN A 90 3.66 -3.01 -6.18
C GLN A 90 4.25 -3.55 -7.48
N ALA A 91 3.55 -4.47 -8.15
CA ALA A 91 3.99 -5.02 -9.44
C ALA A 91 4.02 -3.95 -10.53
N ALA A 92 3.00 -3.09 -10.61
CA ALA A 92 2.96 -1.98 -11.55
C ALA A 92 4.12 -0.99 -11.32
N ALA A 93 4.37 -0.61 -10.08
CA ALA A 93 5.47 0.28 -9.72
C ALA A 93 6.83 -0.37 -10.04
N TYR A 94 6.99 -1.68 -9.81
CA TYR A 94 8.19 -2.42 -10.21
C TYR A 94 8.41 -2.34 -11.73
N VAL A 95 7.38 -2.61 -12.53
CA VAL A 95 7.46 -2.54 -14.01
C VAL A 95 7.84 -1.13 -14.47
N VAL A 96 7.21 -0.10 -13.91
CA VAL A 96 7.54 1.31 -14.21
C VAL A 96 9.02 1.60 -13.92
N CYS A 97 9.49 1.21 -12.73
CA CYS A 97 10.89 1.40 -12.35
C CYS A 97 11.84 0.65 -13.29
N ALA A 98 11.62 -0.65 -13.53
CA ALA A 98 12.49 -1.46 -14.37
C ALA A 98 12.56 -0.96 -15.81
N TYR A 99 11.40 -0.65 -16.40
CA TYR A 99 11.29 -0.27 -17.80
C TYR A 99 11.84 1.14 -18.07
N LEU A 100 11.51 2.10 -17.20
CA LEU A 100 11.83 3.51 -17.46
C LEU A 100 13.21 3.94 -16.94
N THR A 101 13.85 3.16 -16.06
CA THR A 101 15.22 3.44 -15.62
C THR A 101 16.26 2.63 -16.40
N GLY A 102 15.88 1.54 -17.05
CA GLY A 102 16.79 0.58 -17.64
C GLY A 102 17.65 -0.18 -16.62
N MET A 103 17.29 -0.13 -15.36
CA MET A 103 17.93 -0.91 -14.28
C MET A 103 17.68 -2.40 -14.49
N ARG A 104 18.65 -3.23 -14.08
CA ARG A 104 18.45 -4.67 -14.02
C ARG A 104 17.54 -5.04 -12.85
N ASP A 105 16.90 -6.20 -12.95
CA ASP A 105 16.06 -6.74 -11.90
C ASP A 105 16.70 -6.67 -10.50
N CYS A 106 17.91 -7.16 -10.35
CA CYS A 106 18.64 -7.12 -9.08
C CYS A 106 18.95 -5.69 -8.59
N GLU A 107 19.06 -4.72 -9.49
CA GLU A 107 19.29 -3.33 -9.17
C GLU A 107 18.00 -2.66 -8.71
N VAL A 108 16.86 -2.98 -9.34
CA VAL A 108 15.54 -2.53 -8.91
C VAL A 108 15.20 -3.11 -7.53
N GLN A 109 15.43 -4.40 -7.33
CA GLN A 109 15.19 -5.07 -6.04
C GLN A 109 16.10 -4.58 -4.91
N ALA A 110 17.28 -4.05 -5.25
CA ALA A 110 18.20 -3.48 -4.28
C ALA A 110 17.89 -2.04 -3.86
N MET A 111 16.86 -1.40 -4.46
CA MET A 111 16.43 -0.07 -4.02
C MET A 111 15.99 -0.08 -2.56
N ARG A 112 16.31 0.98 -1.85
CA ARG A 112 15.96 1.16 -0.44
C ARG A 112 15.09 2.40 -0.28
N ARG A 113 14.36 2.49 0.80
CA ARG A 113 13.60 3.70 1.16
C ARG A 113 14.54 4.92 1.15
N GLY A 114 14.08 6.04 0.61
CA GLY A 114 14.89 7.24 0.43
C GLY A 114 15.89 7.15 -0.73
N CYS A 115 15.71 6.19 -1.65
CA CYS A 115 16.57 6.06 -2.82
C CYS A 115 16.35 7.16 -3.87
N LEU A 116 15.21 7.85 -3.83
CA LEU A 116 14.87 8.91 -4.77
C LEU A 116 15.41 10.25 -4.27
N THR A 117 16.10 10.97 -5.15
CA THR A 117 16.57 12.33 -4.93
C THR A 117 16.22 13.23 -6.11
N LEU A 118 16.02 14.52 -5.83
CA LEU A 118 15.86 15.54 -6.85
C LEU A 118 17.12 16.39 -6.90
N ALA A 119 17.89 16.26 -7.97
CA ALA A 119 19.04 17.09 -8.23
C ALA A 119 18.60 18.31 -9.06
N ARG A 120 19.00 19.50 -8.61
CA ARG A 120 18.81 20.74 -9.35
C ARG A 120 20.15 21.15 -9.95
N SER A 121 20.11 21.73 -11.16
CA SER A 121 21.29 22.40 -11.73
C SER A 121 21.67 23.63 -10.89
N GLU A 122 22.91 24.09 -11.00
CA GLU A 122 23.42 25.26 -10.26
C GLU A 122 22.59 26.53 -10.52
N ASP A 123 22.11 26.68 -11.75
CA ASP A 123 21.21 27.77 -12.17
C ASP A 123 19.73 27.57 -11.81
N GLY A 124 19.38 26.42 -11.21
CA GLY A 124 18.01 26.08 -10.80
C GLY A 124 17.03 25.77 -11.94
N THR A 125 17.48 25.85 -13.20
CA THR A 125 16.61 25.72 -14.39
C THR A 125 16.23 24.27 -14.70
N VAL A 126 17.07 23.31 -14.33
CA VAL A 126 16.84 21.89 -14.60
C VAL A 126 16.77 21.10 -13.31
N SER A 127 15.66 20.40 -13.12
CA SER A 127 15.49 19.42 -12.05
C SER A 127 15.53 18.01 -12.62
N ARG A 128 16.33 17.13 -12.04
CA ARG A 128 16.45 15.72 -12.47
C ARG A 128 16.22 14.80 -11.31
N HIS A 129 15.30 13.88 -11.49
CA HIS A 129 15.12 12.78 -10.55
C HIS A 129 16.28 11.79 -10.68
N ARG A 130 16.81 11.32 -9.54
CA ARG A 130 17.85 10.30 -9.49
C ARG A 130 17.44 9.21 -8.53
N VAL A 131 17.65 7.96 -8.92
CA VAL A 131 17.46 6.79 -8.09
C VAL A 131 18.81 6.23 -7.71
N ARG A 132 19.05 6.04 -6.41
CA ARG A 132 20.26 5.38 -5.90
C ARG A 132 19.96 3.93 -5.58
N SER A 133 20.79 3.03 -6.11
CA SER A 133 20.72 1.60 -5.82
C SER A 133 22.09 0.94 -5.93
N THR A 134 22.12 -0.39 -5.89
CA THR A 134 23.35 -1.18 -5.97
C THR A 134 23.51 -1.78 -7.35
N ALA A 135 24.59 -1.41 -8.06
CA ALA A 135 24.98 -2.02 -9.32
C ALA A 135 25.90 -3.24 -9.07
N TYR A 136 25.58 -4.36 -9.68
CA TYR A 136 26.34 -5.61 -9.47
C TYR A 136 27.25 -5.97 -10.64
N LYS A 137 26.89 -5.59 -11.88
CA LYS A 137 27.68 -5.98 -13.06
C LYS A 137 29.09 -5.38 -13.02
N GLY A 138 30.10 -6.23 -13.00
CA GLY A 138 31.51 -5.84 -12.97
C GLY A 138 31.97 -5.25 -11.62
N LYS A 139 31.20 -5.39 -10.55
CA LYS A 139 31.48 -4.80 -9.21
C LYS A 139 31.72 -5.83 -8.11
N GLY A 140 31.80 -7.12 -8.46
CA GLY A 140 31.92 -8.23 -7.49
C GLY A 140 30.59 -8.52 -6.76
N ALA A 141 30.61 -9.49 -5.86
CA ALA A 141 29.41 -10.00 -5.17
C ALA A 141 28.70 -8.95 -4.28
N ARG A 142 29.42 -7.98 -3.76
CA ARG A 142 28.84 -6.92 -2.91
C ARG A 142 28.20 -5.78 -3.71
N GLY A 143 28.48 -5.70 -5.02
CA GLY A 143 28.05 -4.59 -5.84
C GLY A 143 28.71 -3.26 -5.46
N ALA A 144 28.27 -2.19 -6.07
CA ALA A 144 28.68 -0.82 -5.73
C ALA A 144 27.49 0.12 -5.83
N SER A 145 27.48 1.17 -5.01
CA SER A 145 26.46 2.22 -5.11
C SER A 145 26.53 2.88 -6.48
N ALA A 146 25.37 3.06 -7.10
CA ALA A 146 25.22 3.72 -8.38
C ALA A 146 23.95 4.58 -8.41
N GLU A 147 23.92 5.54 -9.31
CA GLU A 147 22.77 6.41 -9.51
C GLU A 147 22.29 6.33 -10.96
N TRP A 148 20.98 6.32 -11.11
CA TRP A 148 20.31 6.37 -12.41
C TRP A 148 19.49 7.66 -12.49
N VAL A 149 19.69 8.41 -13.55
CA VAL A 149 18.80 9.54 -13.87
C VAL A 149 17.47 8.97 -14.34
N THR A 150 16.39 9.53 -13.85
CA THR A 150 15.06 9.05 -14.16
C THR A 150 14.07 10.19 -14.37
N ILE A 151 12.83 9.84 -14.62
CA ILE A 151 11.73 10.75 -14.96
C ILE A 151 10.64 10.73 -13.90
N GLU A 152 9.77 11.72 -13.94
CA GLU A 152 8.69 11.92 -12.97
C GLU A 152 7.80 10.67 -12.72
N PRO A 153 7.37 9.88 -13.74
CA PRO A 153 6.61 8.66 -13.49
C PRO A 153 7.30 7.66 -12.57
N VAL A 154 8.63 7.53 -12.66
CA VAL A 154 9.40 6.66 -11.74
C VAL A 154 9.44 7.26 -10.33
N ALA A 155 9.61 8.57 -10.22
CA ALA A 155 9.56 9.25 -8.93
C ALA A 155 8.21 9.05 -8.24
N HIS A 156 7.13 9.14 -9.01
CA HIS A 156 5.77 8.86 -8.52
C HIS A 156 5.62 7.40 -8.06
N ALA A 157 6.05 6.43 -8.86
CA ALA A 157 5.99 5.02 -8.52
C ALA A 157 6.76 4.70 -7.23
N ILE A 158 7.96 5.25 -7.05
CA ILE A 158 8.75 5.09 -5.82
C ILE A 158 8.01 5.72 -4.63
N GLY A 159 7.42 6.91 -4.78
CA GLY A 159 6.65 7.57 -3.74
C GLY A 159 5.46 6.72 -3.27
N VAL A 160 4.75 6.08 -4.19
CA VAL A 160 3.66 5.15 -3.89
C VAL A 160 4.18 3.94 -3.11
N LEU A 161 5.28 3.31 -3.55
CA LEU A 161 5.90 2.18 -2.84
C LEU A 161 6.33 2.55 -1.42
N GLU A 162 6.87 3.74 -1.22
CA GLU A 162 7.25 4.23 0.10
C GLU A 162 6.05 4.43 1.02
N GLN A 163 4.92 4.86 0.50
CA GLN A 163 3.67 4.98 1.27
C GLN A 163 3.12 3.61 1.66
N LEU A 164 3.06 2.66 0.73
CA LEU A 164 2.60 1.29 0.98
C LEU A 164 3.44 0.61 2.07
N THR A 165 4.76 0.72 1.98
CA THR A 165 5.68 0.07 2.93
C THR A 165 5.81 0.80 4.28
N ARG A 166 5.32 2.05 4.41
CA ARG A 166 5.36 2.79 5.67
C ARG A 166 4.54 2.11 6.75
N ARG A 167 3.43 1.49 6.39
CA ARG A 167 2.54 0.77 7.32
C ARG A 167 3.18 -0.51 7.86
N ALA A 168 3.99 -1.19 7.05
CA ALA A 168 4.67 -2.42 7.47
C ALA A 168 5.81 -2.20 8.49
N ALA A 169 6.30 -0.98 8.64
CA ALA A 169 7.40 -0.65 9.56
C ALA A 169 6.94 -0.24 10.98
N VAL A 170 5.62 -0.15 11.20
CA VAL A 170 5.01 0.28 12.48
C VAL A 170 4.39 -0.91 13.23
N ALA A 171 4.35 -2.08 12.62
CA ALA A 171 3.92 -3.36 13.20
C ALA A 171 5.15 -4.19 13.60
#